data_b65033083deaa3caa600d28b5f23d169
#
_entry.id   b65033083deaa3caa600d28b5f23d169
#
_cell.length_a   1.000
_cell.length_b   1.000
_cell.length_c   1.000
_cell.angle_alpha   90.00
_cell.angle_beta   90.00
_cell.angle_gamma   90.00
#
_symmetry.space_group_name_H-M   'P 1'
#
loop_
_entity.id
_entity.type
_entity.pdbx_description
1 polymer ?
#
loop_
_entity_poly.entity_id
_entity_poly.type
_entity_poly.pdbx_seq_one_letter_code
_entity_poly.pdbx_strand_id
1 'polypeptide(L)'
;MRNKKVKDERIIQVQNKILGEAYFVTVLLLFISILVKAYVMKCDYTNYITELIILILSAIYIAVRSMMCGNNLMDTSKRNKTLCVLGAFGASIVITAINGVRNYTNYGEHYSGLLDWHFLATLAVTFISSFVLISIGILFVYLCHQKGQQRIEKKLNDDIEED
;
A
#
# COMPACT_ATOMS: atom_id res chain seq x y z
N MET A 1 -33.73 20.25 20.68
CA MET A 1 -32.52 20.56 19.89
C MET A 1 -31.44 19.45 19.92
N ARG A 2 -31.34 18.66 20.96
CA ARG A 2 -30.32 17.57 21.12
C ARG A 2 -30.44 16.44 20.10
N ASN A 3 -31.65 16.09 19.65
CA ASN A 3 -31.85 14.98 18.70
C ASN A 3 -31.39 15.27 17.25
N LYS A 4 -31.33 16.54 16.84
CA LYS A 4 -30.93 16.92 15.47
C LYS A 4 -29.42 16.73 15.28
N LYS A 5 -28.64 17.10 16.29
CA LYS A 5 -27.17 16.97 16.26
C LYS A 5 -26.69 15.51 16.18
N VAL A 6 -27.31 14.61 16.94
CA VAL A 6 -26.98 13.17 16.94
C VAL A 6 -27.35 12.51 15.61
N LYS A 7 -28.46 12.96 14.99
CA LYS A 7 -28.87 12.43 13.68
C LYS A 7 -27.90 12.87 12.57
N ASP A 8 -27.39 14.09 12.62
CA ASP A 8 -26.43 14.63 11.67
C ASP A 8 -25.07 13.91 11.78
N GLU A 9 -24.60 13.62 12.99
CA GLU A 9 -23.35 12.87 13.22
C GLU A 9 -23.42 11.44 12.66
N ARG A 10 -24.53 10.74 12.83
CA ARG A 10 -24.73 9.40 12.25
C ARG A 10 -24.75 9.43 10.72
N ILE A 11 -25.38 10.44 10.13
CA ILE A 11 -25.42 10.59 8.67
C ILE A 11 -24.01 10.84 8.13
N ILE A 12 -23.24 11.71 8.78
CA ILE A 12 -21.85 11.99 8.39
C ILE A 12 -20.98 10.74 8.50
N GLN A 13 -21.12 9.96 9.58
CA GLN A 13 -20.37 8.70 9.74
C GLN A 13 -20.69 7.68 8.64
N VAL A 14 -21.98 7.52 8.29
CA VAL A 14 -22.42 6.64 7.21
C VAL A 14 -21.88 7.11 5.87
N GLN A 15 -21.95 8.41 5.57
CA GLN A 15 -21.40 8.98 4.35
C GLN A 15 -19.89 8.76 4.25
N ASN A 16 -19.14 9.00 5.31
CA ASN A 16 -17.70 8.78 5.35
C ASN A 16 -17.35 7.31 5.13
N LYS A 17 -18.14 6.38 5.68
CA LYS A 17 -17.96 4.94 5.45
C LYS A 17 -18.19 4.58 4.00
N ILE A 18 -19.28 5.05 3.38
CA ILE A 18 -19.61 4.82 1.97
C ILE A 18 -18.49 5.37 1.06
N LEU A 19 -18.00 6.58 1.35
CA LEU A 19 -16.88 7.17 0.58
C LEU A 19 -15.59 6.36 0.72
N GLY A 20 -15.31 5.83 1.92
CA GLY A 20 -14.17 4.94 2.14
C GLY A 20 -14.28 3.63 1.37
N GLU A 21 -15.46 3.01 1.37
CA GLU A 21 -15.75 1.79 0.60
C GLU A 21 -15.65 2.06 -0.90
N ALA A 22 -16.22 3.15 -1.40
CA ALA A 22 -16.14 3.55 -2.80
C ALA A 22 -14.69 3.80 -3.24
N TYR A 23 -13.90 4.46 -2.40
CA TYR A 23 -12.47 4.66 -2.65
C TYR A 23 -11.72 3.33 -2.75
N PHE A 24 -11.97 2.40 -1.81
CA PHE A 24 -11.35 1.08 -1.84
C PHE A 24 -11.67 0.31 -3.13
N VAL A 25 -12.94 0.31 -3.54
CA VAL A 25 -13.38 -0.31 -4.80
C VAL A 25 -12.68 0.34 -6.00
N THR A 26 -12.58 1.67 -6.03
CA THR A 26 -11.88 2.39 -7.11
C THR A 26 -10.40 2.00 -7.20
N VAL A 27 -9.69 1.96 -6.07
CA VAL A 27 -8.28 1.53 -6.02
C VAL A 27 -8.11 0.10 -6.51
N LEU A 28 -9.03 -0.80 -6.10
CA LEU A 28 -9.01 -2.20 -6.52
C LEU A 28 -9.24 -2.34 -8.03
N LEU A 29 -10.18 -1.60 -8.60
CA LEU A 29 -10.44 -1.58 -10.04
C LEU A 29 -9.24 -1.03 -10.83
N LEU A 30 -8.60 0.05 -10.37
CA LEU A 30 -7.38 0.57 -10.99
C LEU A 30 -6.25 -0.46 -10.95
N PHE A 31 -6.08 -1.16 -9.85
CA PHE A 31 -5.08 -2.21 -9.72
C PHE A 31 -5.35 -3.37 -10.68
N ILE A 32 -6.59 -3.82 -10.78
CA ILE A 32 -7.00 -4.86 -11.75
C ILE A 32 -6.76 -4.37 -13.18
N SER A 33 -7.09 -3.13 -13.51
CA SER A 33 -6.85 -2.53 -14.83
C SER A 33 -5.36 -2.60 -15.21
N ILE A 34 -4.47 -2.21 -14.30
CA ILE A 34 -3.03 -2.30 -14.52
C ILE A 34 -2.60 -3.75 -14.77
N LEU A 35 -3.10 -4.70 -13.97
CA LEU A 35 -2.76 -6.12 -14.15
C LEU A 35 -3.22 -6.65 -15.50
N VAL A 36 -4.44 -6.34 -15.91
CA VAL A 36 -4.99 -6.75 -17.22
C VAL A 36 -4.16 -6.15 -18.36
N LYS A 37 -3.87 -4.86 -18.32
CA LYS A 37 -3.06 -4.20 -19.36
C LYS A 37 -1.64 -4.75 -19.41
N ALA A 38 -0.99 -4.96 -18.26
CA ALA A 38 0.39 -5.42 -18.19
C ALA A 38 0.55 -6.90 -18.58
N TYR A 39 -0.36 -7.76 -18.14
CA TYR A 39 -0.20 -9.21 -18.26
C TYR A 39 -1.08 -9.86 -19.34
N VAL A 40 -2.32 -9.43 -19.50
CA VAL A 40 -3.24 -10.01 -20.48
C VAL A 40 -3.05 -9.36 -21.85
N MET A 41 -3.06 -8.03 -21.87
CA MET A 41 -2.95 -7.27 -23.12
C MET A 41 -1.51 -7.05 -23.56
N LYS A 42 -0.52 -7.36 -22.71
CA LYS A 42 0.92 -7.15 -22.93
C LYS A 42 1.24 -5.74 -23.46
N CYS A 43 0.51 -4.75 -22.99
CA CYS A 43 0.69 -3.37 -23.38
C CYS A 43 2.01 -2.81 -22.83
N ASP A 44 2.58 -1.83 -23.54
CA ASP A 44 3.72 -1.08 -23.06
C ASP A 44 3.35 -0.29 -21.79
N TYR A 45 4.36 -0.01 -20.94
CA TYR A 45 4.18 0.71 -19.67
C TYR A 45 3.51 2.08 -19.84
N THR A 46 3.67 2.72 -21.01
CA THR A 46 3.03 3.99 -21.35
C THR A 46 1.50 3.96 -21.28
N ASN A 47 0.91 2.79 -21.51
CA ASN A 47 -0.55 2.63 -21.54
C ASN A 47 -1.20 2.51 -20.15
N TYR A 48 -0.43 2.25 -19.09
CA TYR A 48 -0.93 2.14 -17.71
C TYR A 48 -0.16 3.01 -16.70
N ILE A 49 0.78 3.82 -17.17
CA ILE A 49 1.56 4.72 -16.30
C ILE A 49 0.66 5.74 -15.59
N THR A 50 -0.40 6.20 -16.25
CA THR A 50 -1.36 7.15 -15.68
C THR A 50 -2.09 6.56 -14.48
N GLU A 51 -2.56 5.31 -14.59
CA GLU A 51 -3.23 4.61 -13.48
C GLU A 51 -2.26 4.38 -12.33
N LEU A 52 -1.01 4.04 -12.64
CA LEU A 52 0.03 3.85 -11.63
C LEU A 52 0.35 5.16 -10.89
N ILE A 53 0.47 6.28 -11.60
CA ILE A 53 0.66 7.61 -11.01
C ILE A 53 -0.52 7.96 -10.10
N ILE A 54 -1.77 7.73 -10.53
CA ILE A 54 -2.96 7.99 -9.73
C ILE A 54 -2.93 7.19 -8.43
N LEU A 55 -2.57 5.90 -8.48
CA LEU A 55 -2.43 5.06 -7.29
C LEU A 55 -1.37 5.57 -6.32
N ILE A 56 -0.19 5.95 -6.83
CA ILE A 56 0.89 6.49 -6.01
C ILE A 56 0.48 7.81 -5.36
N LEU A 57 -0.06 8.76 -6.15
CA LEU A 57 -0.48 10.06 -5.63
C LEU A 57 -1.61 9.93 -4.60
N SER A 58 -2.56 9.02 -4.81
CA SER A 58 -3.64 8.78 -3.84
C SER A 58 -3.10 8.21 -2.52
N ALA A 59 -2.14 7.28 -2.59
CA ALA A 59 -1.50 6.72 -1.39
C ALA A 59 -0.70 7.79 -0.62
N ILE A 60 0.07 8.64 -1.33
CA ILE A 60 0.81 9.76 -0.74
C ILE A 60 -0.17 10.74 -0.08
N TYR A 61 -1.25 11.11 -0.76
CA TYR A 61 -2.26 12.03 -0.22
C TYR A 61 -2.86 11.51 1.09
N ILE A 62 -3.27 10.23 1.12
CA ILE A 62 -3.81 9.61 2.34
C ILE A 62 -2.78 9.61 3.47
N ALA A 63 -1.53 9.24 3.18
CA ALA A 63 -0.46 9.22 4.17
C ALA A 63 -0.24 10.62 4.78
N VAL A 64 -0.10 11.65 3.94
CA VAL A 64 0.10 13.04 4.38
C VAL A 64 -1.11 13.54 5.17
N ARG A 65 -2.32 13.31 4.67
CA ARG A 65 -3.55 13.78 5.31
C ARG A 65 -3.78 13.10 6.67
N SER A 66 -3.50 11.82 6.76
CA SER A 66 -3.61 11.06 8.00
C SER A 66 -2.62 11.55 9.05
N MET A 67 -1.38 11.88 8.63
CA MET A 67 -0.40 12.53 9.51
C MET A 67 -0.88 13.88 10.04
N MET A 68 -1.51 14.69 9.19
CA MET A 68 -2.01 16.01 9.59
C MET A 68 -3.20 15.92 10.56
N CYS A 69 -4.05 14.91 10.40
CA CYS A 69 -5.23 14.69 11.24
C CYS A 69 -4.94 13.89 12.52
N GLY A 70 -3.70 13.42 12.72
CA GLY A 70 -3.33 12.61 13.89
C GLY A 70 -4.00 11.24 13.96
N ASN A 71 -4.58 10.80 12.86
CA ASN A 71 -5.18 9.48 12.80
C ASN A 71 -4.11 8.38 12.83
N ASN A 72 -4.31 7.41 13.72
CA ASN A 72 -3.48 6.22 13.79
C ASN A 72 -3.75 5.31 12.59
N LEU A 73 -3.03 5.51 11.47
CA LEU A 73 -3.08 4.58 10.32
C LEU A 73 -2.49 3.22 10.66
N MET A 74 -1.58 3.16 11.61
CA MET A 74 -0.96 1.94 12.08
C MET A 74 -1.02 1.87 13.60
N ASP A 75 -1.77 0.90 14.10
CA ASP A 75 -1.68 0.49 15.49
C ASP A 75 -0.27 -0.09 15.72
N THR A 76 0.50 0.52 16.64
CA THR A 76 1.89 0.13 16.95
C THR A 76 1.99 -1.17 17.77
N SER A 77 0.90 -1.91 17.91
CA SER A 77 0.90 -3.20 18.63
C SER A 77 1.84 -4.21 17.95
N LYS A 78 2.44 -5.09 18.75
CA LYS A 78 3.33 -6.16 18.24
C LYS A 78 2.65 -6.99 17.15
N ARG A 79 1.34 -7.24 17.29
CA ARG A 79 0.55 -8.01 16.32
C ARG A 79 0.49 -7.33 14.95
N ASN A 80 0.33 -6.02 14.91
CA ASN A 80 0.28 -5.26 13.65
C ASN A 80 1.64 -5.23 12.94
N LYS A 81 2.74 -5.11 13.67
CA LYS A 81 4.09 -5.20 13.09
C LYS A 81 4.32 -6.56 12.42
N THR A 82 3.93 -7.65 13.08
CA THR A 82 4.03 -9.00 12.52
C THR A 82 3.16 -9.15 11.27
N LEU A 83 1.93 -8.62 11.27
CA LEU A 83 1.05 -8.64 10.10
C LEU A 83 1.64 -7.85 8.93
N CYS A 84 2.28 -6.70 9.17
CA CYS A 84 2.96 -5.92 8.12
C CYS A 84 4.13 -6.71 7.50
N VAL A 85 4.93 -7.39 8.32
CA VAL A 85 6.05 -8.22 7.82
C VAL A 85 5.54 -9.41 7.02
N LEU A 86 4.52 -10.11 7.52
CA LEU A 86 3.88 -11.22 6.80
C LEU A 86 3.23 -10.75 5.49
N GLY A 87 2.60 -9.58 5.50
CA GLY A 87 2.02 -8.96 4.31
C GLY A 87 3.10 -8.61 3.27
N ALA A 88 4.21 -8.03 3.70
CA ALA A 88 5.35 -7.75 2.82
C ALA A 88 5.93 -9.04 2.21
N PHE A 89 6.09 -10.08 3.02
CA PHE A 89 6.59 -11.38 2.58
C PHE A 89 5.63 -12.01 1.56
N GLY A 90 4.33 -12.06 1.85
CA GLY A 90 3.32 -12.58 0.93
C GLY A 90 3.25 -11.80 -0.38
N ALA A 91 3.28 -10.45 -0.33
CA ALA A 91 3.30 -9.62 -1.52
C ALA A 91 4.55 -9.87 -2.37
N SER A 92 5.72 -10.04 -1.75
CA SER A 92 6.97 -10.35 -2.46
C SER A 92 6.91 -11.71 -3.17
N ILE A 93 6.29 -12.72 -2.56
CA ILE A 93 6.07 -14.03 -3.20
C ILE A 93 5.19 -13.86 -4.44
N VAL A 94 4.08 -13.13 -4.34
CA VAL A 94 3.18 -12.90 -5.47
C VAL A 94 3.90 -12.17 -6.61
N ILE A 95 4.63 -11.09 -6.32
CA ILE A 95 5.42 -10.34 -7.31
C ILE A 95 6.45 -11.26 -7.98
N THR A 96 7.16 -12.08 -7.20
CA THR A 96 8.16 -13.01 -7.72
C THR A 96 7.53 -14.07 -8.62
N ALA A 97 6.40 -14.64 -8.23
CA ALA A 97 5.68 -15.62 -9.04
C ALA A 97 5.24 -15.02 -10.38
N ILE A 98 4.64 -13.82 -10.37
CA ILE A 98 4.19 -13.14 -11.57
C ILE A 98 5.38 -12.83 -12.50
N ASN A 99 6.47 -12.27 -11.96
CA ASN A 99 7.68 -11.99 -12.75
C ASN A 99 8.38 -13.25 -13.23
N GLY A 100 8.36 -14.31 -12.43
CA GLY A 100 8.91 -15.63 -12.79
C GLY A 100 8.19 -16.23 -14.00
N VAL A 101 6.85 -16.25 -13.98
CA VAL A 101 6.05 -16.70 -15.12
C VAL A 101 6.35 -15.88 -16.37
N ARG A 102 6.39 -14.56 -16.25
CA ARG A 102 6.70 -13.66 -17.37
C ARG A 102 8.12 -13.89 -17.91
N ASN A 103 9.09 -14.03 -17.05
CA ASN A 103 10.48 -14.28 -17.42
C ASN A 103 10.59 -15.63 -18.16
N TYR A 104 9.99 -16.68 -17.62
CA TYR A 104 10.00 -18.00 -18.27
C TYR A 104 9.26 -18.00 -19.61
N THR A 105 8.14 -17.27 -19.73
CA THR A 105 7.40 -17.15 -20.99
C THR A 105 8.19 -16.40 -22.05
N ASN A 106 8.99 -15.39 -21.68
CA ASN A 106 9.72 -14.56 -22.65
C ASN A 106 11.12 -15.11 -22.97
N TYR A 107 11.74 -15.79 -22.02
CA TYR A 107 13.15 -16.22 -22.11
C TYR A 107 13.34 -17.72 -21.82
N GLY A 108 12.27 -18.52 -21.87
CA GLY A 108 12.29 -19.95 -21.54
C GLY A 108 13.27 -20.75 -22.38
N GLU A 109 13.54 -20.31 -23.61
CA GLU A 109 14.52 -20.96 -24.51
C GLU A 109 15.98 -20.87 -24.00
N HIS A 110 16.26 -19.91 -23.10
CA HIS A 110 17.58 -19.71 -22.50
C HIS A 110 17.79 -20.55 -21.24
N TYR A 111 16.74 -21.21 -20.74
CA TYR A 111 16.78 -22.02 -19.53
C TYR A 111 16.65 -23.50 -19.85
N SER A 112 17.47 -24.33 -19.22
CA SER A 112 17.40 -25.79 -19.35
C SER A 112 16.14 -26.40 -18.74
N GLY A 113 15.31 -25.60 -18.03
CA GLY A 113 14.07 -25.97 -17.37
C GLY A 113 13.74 -25.07 -16.18
N LEU A 114 12.65 -25.37 -15.48
CA LEU A 114 12.18 -24.60 -14.31
C LEU A 114 13.13 -24.65 -13.11
N LEU A 115 14.02 -25.66 -13.06
CA LEU A 115 15.03 -25.82 -12.00
C LEU A 115 16.42 -25.35 -12.43
N ASP A 116 16.53 -24.61 -13.55
CA ASP A 116 17.79 -24.03 -13.98
C ASP A 116 18.29 -23.02 -12.93
N TRP A 117 19.61 -23.11 -12.64
CA TRP A 117 20.24 -22.23 -11.65
C TRP A 117 20.10 -20.74 -11.99
N HIS A 118 20.18 -20.39 -13.27
CA HIS A 118 20.01 -19.00 -13.73
C HIS A 118 18.58 -18.51 -13.50
N PHE A 119 17.58 -19.36 -13.73
CA PHE A 119 16.18 -19.04 -13.47
C PHE A 119 15.91 -18.88 -11.97
N LEU A 120 16.42 -19.78 -11.14
CA LEU A 120 16.31 -19.70 -9.68
C LEU A 120 16.99 -18.46 -9.11
N ALA A 121 18.19 -18.12 -9.63
CA ALA A 121 18.89 -16.90 -9.26
C ALA A 121 18.08 -15.64 -9.60
N THR A 122 17.44 -15.59 -10.76
CA THR A 122 16.57 -14.48 -11.17
C THR A 122 15.35 -14.35 -10.24
N LEU A 123 14.73 -15.46 -9.86
CA LEU A 123 13.63 -15.47 -8.89
C LEU A 123 14.09 -14.97 -7.50
N ALA A 124 15.25 -15.43 -7.04
CA ALA A 124 15.79 -15.01 -5.74
C ALA A 124 16.09 -13.50 -5.72
N VAL A 125 16.73 -12.97 -6.75
CA VAL A 125 17.00 -11.52 -6.88
C VAL A 125 15.69 -10.72 -6.93
N THR A 126 14.71 -11.19 -7.68
CA THR A 126 13.39 -10.52 -7.76
C THR A 126 12.68 -10.54 -6.42
N PHE A 127 12.73 -11.65 -5.69
CA PHE A 127 12.15 -11.77 -4.36
C PHE A 127 12.81 -10.81 -3.36
N ILE A 128 14.14 -10.83 -3.29
CA ILE A 128 14.89 -9.99 -2.34
C ILE A 128 14.64 -8.50 -2.66
N SER A 129 14.73 -8.10 -3.92
CA SER A 129 14.54 -6.71 -4.32
C SER A 129 13.12 -6.21 -4.02
N SER A 130 12.09 -7.00 -4.31
CA SER A 130 10.70 -6.64 -4.00
C SER A 130 10.45 -6.59 -2.49
N PHE A 131 10.98 -7.55 -1.72
CA PHE A 131 10.84 -7.56 -0.27
C PHE A 131 11.51 -6.35 0.39
N VAL A 132 12.73 -6.01 -0.03
CA VAL A 132 13.45 -4.82 0.46
C VAL A 132 12.67 -3.54 0.13
N LEU A 133 12.19 -3.40 -1.09
CA LEU A 133 11.47 -2.21 -1.54
C LEU A 133 10.15 -2.02 -0.77
N ILE A 134 9.38 -3.09 -0.58
CA ILE A 134 8.15 -3.05 0.22
C ILE A 134 8.47 -2.72 1.69
N SER A 135 9.52 -3.32 2.25
CA SER A 135 9.93 -3.07 3.64
C SER A 135 10.35 -1.62 3.86
N ILE A 136 11.07 -1.01 2.91
CA ILE A 136 11.42 0.42 2.93
C ILE A 136 10.15 1.27 2.90
N GLY A 137 9.17 0.94 2.05
CA GLY A 137 7.88 1.63 1.98
C GLY A 137 7.13 1.58 3.32
N ILE A 138 7.04 0.42 3.93
CA ILE A 138 6.41 0.25 5.26
C ILE A 138 7.16 1.05 6.32
N LEU A 139 8.49 1.00 6.33
CA LEU A 139 9.31 1.76 7.28
C LEU A 139 9.10 3.27 7.11
N PHE A 140 9.03 3.76 5.88
CA PHE A 140 8.78 5.16 5.60
C PHE A 140 7.41 5.61 6.16
N VAL A 141 6.34 4.84 5.92
CA VAL A 141 5.01 5.13 6.47
C VAL A 141 5.04 5.10 8.00
N TYR A 142 5.74 4.14 8.60
CA TYR A 142 5.89 4.04 10.06
C TYR A 142 6.60 5.27 10.66
N LEU A 143 7.71 5.70 10.07
CA LEU A 143 8.47 6.89 10.54
C LEU A 143 7.64 8.18 10.39
N CYS A 144 6.92 8.31 9.29
CA CYS A 144 6.00 9.42 9.07
C CYS A 144 4.91 9.46 10.15
N HIS A 145 4.33 8.32 10.47
CA HIS A 145 3.30 8.18 11.50
C HIS A 145 3.83 8.56 12.89
N GLN A 146 5.00 8.06 13.28
CA GLN A 146 5.61 8.35 14.57
C GLN A 146 5.88 9.86 14.75
N LYS A 147 6.38 10.55 13.71
CA LYS A 147 6.58 12.01 13.75
C LYS A 147 5.25 12.78 13.85
N GLY A 148 4.19 12.29 13.24
CA GLY A 148 2.84 12.88 13.35
C GLY A 148 2.32 12.84 14.79
N GLN A 149 2.43 11.70 15.45
CA GLN A 149 2.00 11.54 16.84
C GLN A 149 2.77 12.42 17.82
N GLN A 150 4.08 12.48 17.70
CA GLN A 150 4.91 13.34 18.56
C GLN A 150 4.54 14.83 18.47
N ARG A 151 4.10 15.31 17.30
CA ARG A 151 3.65 16.70 17.14
C ARG A 151 2.32 16.97 17.83
N ILE A 152 1.41 16.00 17.85
CA ILE A 152 0.10 16.14 18.50
C ILE A 152 0.25 16.07 20.01
N GLU A 153 1.06 15.14 20.50
CA GLU A 153 1.37 15.00 21.93
C GLU A 153 2.03 16.28 22.50
N LYS A 154 2.93 16.89 21.72
CA LYS A 154 3.50 18.20 22.09
C LYS A 154 2.43 19.28 22.17
N LYS A 155 1.55 19.41 21.19
CA LYS A 155 0.49 20.42 21.20
C LYS A 155 -0.48 20.24 22.37
N LEU A 156 -0.83 18.98 22.68
CA LEU A 156 -1.69 18.67 23.84
C LEU A 156 -1.02 19.04 25.17
N ASN A 157 0.29 18.83 25.30
CA ASN A 157 1.01 19.21 26.51
C ASN A 157 1.17 20.73 26.62
N ASP A 158 1.42 21.43 25.52
CA ASP A 158 1.51 22.90 25.49
C ASP A 158 0.15 23.52 25.87
N ASP A 159 -0.99 22.99 25.40
CA ASP A 159 -2.33 23.45 25.73
C ASP A 159 -2.70 23.20 27.24
N ILE A 160 -2.15 22.17 27.86
CA ILE A 160 -2.38 21.86 29.29
C ILE A 160 -1.51 22.75 30.23
N GLU A 161 -0.37 23.24 29.76
CA GLU A 161 0.51 24.13 30.55
C GLU A 161 0.03 25.60 30.51
N GLU A 162 -0.84 25.98 29.56
CA GLU A 162 -1.41 27.33 29.46
C GLU A 162 -2.72 27.53 30.26
N ASP A 163 -3.36 26.46 30.77
CA ASP A 163 -4.56 26.49 31.63
C ASP A 163 -4.19 26.35 33.13
#